data_02144ea8ffeece7c000377cdfe5a65eb
#
_entry.id   02144ea8ffeece7c000377cdfe5a65eb
#
_cell.length_a   1.000
_cell.length_b   1.000
_cell.length_c   1.000
_cell.angle_alpha   90.00
_cell.angle_beta   90.00
_cell.angle_gamma   90.00
#
_symmetry.space_group_name_H-M   'P 1'
#
loop_
_entity.id
_entity.type
_entity.pdbx_description
1 polymer ?
#
loop_
_entity_poly.entity_id
_entity_poly.type
_entity_poly.pdbx_seq_one_letter_code
_entity_poly.pdbx_strand_id
1 'polypeptide(L)'
;GKRIEVNLSTFRAIAWEGNRQVYNFLVGTGIPGSLTVPGNYTILDKIPEAYASTWGLRMPYWMGIYWGGNLENGFHALPINRYGQKLWAGYLGTRVSFGCIILADADARKLYEWAEVGIPVTVRY
;
A
#
# COMPACT_ATOMS: atom_id res chain seq x y z
N GLY A 1 -16.81 -10.23 7.38
CA GLY A 1 -15.75 -9.39 7.89
C GLY A 1 -15.08 -8.57 6.80
N LYS A 2 -14.16 -7.72 7.21
CA LYS A 2 -13.38 -6.88 6.31
C LYS A 2 -12.17 -7.63 5.76
N ARG A 3 -11.84 -7.42 4.50
CA ARG A 3 -10.62 -7.93 3.87
C ARG A 3 -10.21 -7.04 2.71
N ILE A 4 -8.95 -7.13 2.33
CA ILE A 4 -8.41 -6.40 1.17
C ILE A 4 -7.82 -7.41 0.20
N GLU A 5 -8.10 -7.24 -1.09
CA GLU A 5 -7.45 -7.98 -2.17
C GLU A 5 -6.64 -7.00 -3.02
N VAL A 6 -5.38 -7.34 -3.27
CA VAL A 6 -4.53 -6.58 -4.18
C VAL A 6 -4.26 -7.44 -5.40
N ASN A 7 -4.62 -6.96 -6.57
CA ASN A 7 -4.34 -7.60 -7.84
C ASN A 7 -3.17 -6.88 -8.52
N LEU A 8 -2.03 -7.57 -8.58
CA LEU A 8 -0.79 -7.02 -9.16
C LEU A 8 -0.84 -6.96 -10.69
N SER A 9 -1.75 -7.72 -11.32
CA SER A 9 -1.91 -7.70 -12.78
C SER A 9 -2.71 -6.50 -13.25
N THR A 10 -3.71 -6.09 -12.48
CA THR A 10 -4.60 -4.98 -12.82
C THR A 10 -4.30 -3.71 -12.04
N PHE A 11 -3.37 -3.75 -11.08
CA PHE A 11 -3.00 -2.62 -10.21
C PHE A 11 -4.22 -2.09 -9.45
N ARG A 12 -4.96 -2.99 -8.80
CA ARG A 12 -6.12 -2.62 -8.00
C ARG A 12 -6.02 -3.17 -6.58
N ALA A 13 -6.43 -2.35 -5.62
CA ALA A 13 -6.68 -2.77 -4.26
C ALA A 13 -8.18 -2.66 -4.01
N ILE A 14 -8.81 -3.78 -3.67
CA ILE A 14 -10.25 -3.87 -3.47
C ILE A 14 -10.51 -4.17 -2.01
N ALA A 15 -11.31 -3.33 -1.37
CA ALA A 15 -11.74 -3.50 0.02
C ALA A 15 -13.13 -4.12 0.03
N TRP A 16 -13.26 -5.23 0.75
CA TRP A 16 -14.50 -5.99 0.89
C TRP A 16 -14.99 -5.98 2.34
N GLU A 17 -16.29 -5.85 2.48
CA GLU A 17 -16.96 -6.10 3.75
C GLU A 17 -18.04 -7.14 3.50
N GLY A 18 -17.78 -8.38 3.88
CA GLY A 18 -18.59 -9.52 3.45
C GLY A 18 -18.53 -9.64 1.93
N ASN A 19 -19.69 -9.67 1.28
CA ASN A 19 -19.80 -9.74 -0.18
C ASN A 19 -19.89 -8.37 -0.86
N ARG A 20 -19.79 -7.28 -0.08
CA ARG A 20 -19.91 -5.92 -0.60
C ARG A 20 -18.54 -5.33 -0.88
N GLN A 21 -18.32 -4.88 -2.11
CA GLN A 21 -17.15 -4.12 -2.48
C GLN A 21 -17.29 -2.68 -1.97
N VAL A 22 -16.49 -2.30 -0.98
CA VAL A 22 -16.52 -0.97 -0.38
C VAL A 22 -15.68 0.00 -1.19
N TYR A 23 -14.48 -0.41 -1.61
CA TYR A 23 -13.55 0.40 -2.39
C TYR A 23 -12.89 -0.44 -3.48
N ASN A 24 -12.51 0.23 -4.55
CA ASN A 24 -11.68 -0.33 -5.62
C ASN A 24 -10.75 0.78 -6.08
N PHE A 25 -9.50 0.75 -5.63
CA PHE A 25 -8.52 1.80 -5.85
C PHE A 25 -7.43 1.39 -6.81
N LEU A 26 -7.02 2.31 -7.68
CA LEU A 26 -5.82 2.16 -8.50
C LEU A 26 -4.60 2.30 -7.59
N VAL A 27 -3.61 1.40 -7.77
CA VAL A 27 -2.39 1.40 -6.95
C VAL A 27 -1.15 1.35 -7.82
N GLY A 28 -0.03 1.79 -7.25
CA GLY A 28 1.29 1.49 -7.75
C GLY A 28 1.90 0.37 -6.93
N THR A 29 2.76 -0.45 -7.55
CA THR A 29 3.41 -1.57 -6.89
C THR A 29 4.92 -1.58 -7.15
N GLY A 30 5.63 -2.58 -6.63
CA GLY A 30 7.09 -2.62 -6.70
C GLY A 30 7.66 -2.82 -8.10
N ILE A 31 8.77 -2.15 -8.37
CA ILE A 31 9.55 -2.30 -9.61
C ILE A 31 10.22 -3.68 -9.68
N PRO A 32 10.64 -4.13 -10.90
CA PRO A 32 11.50 -5.32 -11.01
C PRO A 32 12.73 -5.18 -10.11
N GLY A 33 13.07 -6.26 -9.40
CA GLY A 33 14.13 -6.26 -8.38
C GLY A 33 13.65 -5.89 -6.97
N SER A 34 12.46 -5.28 -6.87
CA SER A 34 11.81 -4.94 -5.59
C SER A 34 10.30 -5.12 -5.71
N LEU A 35 9.88 -6.23 -6.33
CA LEU A 35 8.47 -6.51 -6.58
C LEU A 35 7.71 -6.67 -5.27
N THR A 36 6.46 -6.19 -5.27
CA THR A 36 5.52 -6.52 -4.21
C THR A 36 5.32 -8.03 -4.19
N VAL A 37 5.43 -8.65 -3.02
CA VAL A 37 5.44 -10.12 -2.89
C VAL A 37 4.01 -10.64 -2.75
N PRO A 38 3.56 -11.54 -3.65
CA PRO A 38 2.27 -12.21 -3.48
C PRO A 38 2.22 -13.03 -2.21
N GLY A 39 1.07 -13.10 -1.58
CA GLY A 39 0.87 -13.89 -0.38
C GLY A 39 -0.42 -13.53 0.35
N ASN A 40 -0.66 -14.24 1.44
CA ASN A 40 -1.75 -13.97 2.36
C ASN A 40 -1.18 -13.34 3.62
N TYR A 41 -1.59 -12.12 3.89
CA TYR A 41 -1.07 -11.28 4.97
C TYR A 41 -2.22 -10.78 5.84
N THR A 42 -1.87 -10.01 6.85
CA THR A 42 -2.80 -9.18 7.62
C THR A 42 -2.22 -7.78 7.76
N ILE A 43 -3.04 -6.81 8.08
CA ILE A 43 -2.55 -5.49 8.49
C ILE A 43 -1.83 -5.67 9.83
N LEU A 44 -0.53 -5.42 9.85
CA LEU A 44 0.34 -5.61 11.02
C LEU A 44 0.34 -4.40 11.95
N ASP A 45 0.33 -3.22 11.36
CA ASP A 45 0.42 -1.97 12.09
C ASP A 45 -0.17 -0.83 11.25
N LYS A 46 -0.53 0.26 11.93
CA LYS A 46 -1.04 1.49 11.30
C LYS A 46 -0.44 2.67 12.03
N ILE A 47 0.16 3.58 11.27
CA ILE A 47 0.63 4.85 11.82
C ILE A 47 0.29 5.99 10.83
N PRO A 48 0.04 7.21 11.33
CA PRO A 48 -0.34 8.31 10.45
C PRO A 48 0.70 8.62 9.37
N GLU A 49 1.99 8.45 9.68
CA GLU A 49 3.06 8.66 8.74
C GLU A 49 4.28 7.84 9.14
N ALA A 50 4.78 7.01 8.21
CA ALA A 50 6.03 6.28 8.38
C ALA A 50 7.17 7.02 7.70
N TYR A 51 8.41 6.69 8.08
CA TYR A 51 9.61 7.24 7.48
C TYR A 51 10.54 6.13 7.02
N ALA A 52 10.88 6.14 5.74
CA ALA A 52 11.85 5.21 5.16
C ALA A 52 13.22 5.89 5.10
N SER A 53 14.07 5.67 6.11
CA SER A 53 15.38 6.32 6.23
C SER A 53 16.30 5.98 5.07
N THR A 54 16.18 4.77 4.51
CA THR A 54 16.98 4.32 3.36
C THR A 54 16.84 5.27 2.16
N TRP A 55 15.65 5.83 1.95
CA TRP A 55 15.36 6.68 0.79
C TRP A 55 14.98 8.11 1.17
N GLY A 56 14.92 8.43 2.47
CA GLY A 56 14.49 9.74 2.94
C GLY A 56 13.06 10.07 2.56
N LEU A 57 12.17 9.07 2.61
CA LEU A 57 10.78 9.21 2.20
C LEU A 57 9.83 9.19 3.37
N ARG A 58 8.94 10.18 3.44
CA ARG A 58 7.79 10.18 4.33
C ARG A 58 6.64 9.48 3.62
N MET A 59 5.93 8.59 4.34
CA MET A 59 4.88 7.74 3.78
C MET A 59 3.60 7.89 4.60
N PRO A 60 2.71 8.83 4.24
CA PRO A 60 1.47 9.08 4.98
C PRO A 60 0.51 7.89 4.89
N TYR A 61 -0.31 7.71 5.91
CA TYR A 61 -1.35 6.67 5.98
C TYR A 61 -0.77 5.27 5.82
N TRP A 62 0.27 5.01 6.59
CA TRP A 62 1.00 3.75 6.57
C TRP A 62 0.19 2.60 7.19
N MET A 63 0.12 1.48 6.47
CA MET A 63 -0.39 0.21 6.99
C MET A 63 0.55 -0.90 6.54
N GLY A 64 1.34 -1.43 7.47
CA GLY A 64 2.29 -2.51 7.18
C GLY A 64 1.60 -3.85 6.99
N ILE A 65 2.12 -4.68 6.08
CA ILE A 65 1.56 -6.02 5.81
C ILE A 65 2.59 -7.15 5.84
N TYR A 66 3.85 -6.89 5.51
CA TYR A 66 4.89 -7.92 5.62
C TYR A 66 6.29 -7.31 5.72
N TRP A 67 7.21 -8.11 6.22
CA TRP A 67 8.63 -7.75 6.30
C TRP A 67 9.43 -8.50 5.24
N GLY A 68 10.22 -7.76 4.45
CA GLY A 68 11.23 -8.30 3.56
C GLY A 68 12.61 -8.01 4.16
N GLY A 69 13.15 -8.96 4.91
CA GLY A 69 14.35 -8.72 5.70
C GLY A 69 14.10 -7.65 6.77
N ASN A 70 14.87 -6.55 6.74
CA ASN A 70 14.74 -5.45 7.70
C ASN A 70 13.78 -4.34 7.24
N LEU A 71 13.15 -4.52 6.08
CA LEU A 71 12.25 -3.51 5.52
C LEU A 71 10.82 -4.00 5.56
N GLU A 72 9.96 -3.21 6.18
CA GLU A 72 8.52 -3.45 6.16
C GLU A 72 7.92 -2.89 4.89
N ASN A 73 7.01 -3.65 4.27
CA ASN A 73 6.22 -3.24 3.13
C ASN A 73 4.76 -3.11 3.54
N GLY A 74 4.05 -2.21 2.91
CA GLY A 74 2.65 -1.97 3.24
C GLY A 74 1.99 -1.02 2.27
N PHE A 75 0.80 -0.58 2.65
CA PHE A 75 0.05 0.45 1.94
C PHE A 75 0.45 1.83 2.45
N HIS A 76 0.54 2.80 1.57
CA HIS A 76 0.65 4.20 1.97
C HIS A 76 0.26 5.13 0.82
N ALA A 77 0.13 6.42 1.13
CA ALA A 77 -0.10 7.47 0.15
C ALA A 77 1.15 7.75 -0.69
N LEU A 78 1.04 8.68 -1.62
CA LEU A 78 2.20 9.16 -2.39
C LEU A 78 3.31 9.59 -1.44
N PRO A 79 4.54 9.07 -1.61
CA PRO A 79 5.63 9.42 -0.70
C PRO A 79 6.10 10.85 -0.92
N ILE A 80 6.65 11.44 0.14
CA ILE A 80 7.15 12.81 0.13
C ILE A 80 8.64 12.75 0.40
N ASN A 81 9.45 13.31 -0.51
CA ASN A 81 10.89 13.32 -0.37
C ASN A 81 11.36 14.39 0.63
N ARG A 82 12.68 14.44 0.87
CA ARG A 82 13.29 15.38 1.84
C ARG A 82 13.08 16.86 1.49
N TYR A 83 12.71 17.14 0.25
CA TYR A 83 12.45 18.49 -0.24
C TYR A 83 10.96 18.86 -0.20
N GLY A 84 10.12 17.99 0.38
CA GLY A 84 8.69 18.21 0.47
C GLY A 84 7.92 17.93 -0.81
N GLN A 85 8.55 17.28 -1.80
CA GLN A 85 7.90 16.97 -3.08
C GLN A 85 7.18 15.62 -3.01
N LYS A 86 5.93 15.57 -3.47
CA LYS A 86 5.20 14.32 -3.65
C LYS A 86 5.71 13.60 -4.88
N LEU A 87 5.97 12.30 -4.73
CA LEU A 87 6.50 11.47 -5.80
C LEU A 87 5.41 10.56 -6.37
N TRP A 88 5.55 10.25 -7.66
CA TRP A 88 4.87 9.16 -8.34
C TRP A 88 3.38 9.34 -8.59
N ALA A 89 2.85 10.56 -8.47
CA ALA A 89 1.42 10.82 -8.68
C ALA A 89 0.93 10.36 -10.07
N GLY A 90 1.75 10.52 -11.10
CA GLY A 90 1.42 10.11 -12.46
C GLY A 90 1.70 8.64 -12.78
N TYR A 91 2.13 7.84 -11.81
CA TYR A 91 2.58 6.47 -12.03
C TYR A 91 1.71 5.41 -11.37
N LEU A 92 0.55 5.78 -10.82
CA LEU A 92 -0.41 4.79 -10.33
C LEU A 92 -0.88 3.93 -11.51
N GLY A 93 -1.06 2.65 -11.26
CA GLY A 93 -1.33 1.69 -12.31
C GLY A 93 -0.08 1.11 -12.95
N THR A 94 1.10 1.36 -12.36
CA THR A 94 2.39 0.85 -12.83
C THR A 94 3.22 0.32 -11.68
N ARG A 95 4.33 -0.35 -12.02
CA ARG A 95 5.37 -0.74 -11.07
C ARG A 95 6.31 0.45 -10.88
N VAL A 96 6.30 1.04 -9.69
CA VAL A 96 7.00 2.30 -9.43
C VAL A 96 7.70 2.36 -8.08
N SER A 97 7.23 1.58 -7.09
CA SER A 97 7.74 1.63 -5.72
C SER A 97 8.89 0.65 -5.48
N PHE A 98 9.36 0.58 -4.24
CA PHE A 98 10.37 -0.38 -3.81
C PHE A 98 9.74 -1.59 -3.09
N GLY A 99 8.48 -1.90 -3.39
CA GLY A 99 7.74 -3.03 -2.86
C GLY A 99 6.42 -2.66 -2.21
N CYS A 100 6.28 -1.45 -1.71
CA CYS A 100 5.03 -0.98 -1.11
C CYS A 100 3.93 -0.81 -2.16
N ILE A 101 2.69 -0.86 -1.69
CA ILE A 101 1.49 -0.62 -2.49
C ILE A 101 1.07 0.83 -2.23
N ILE A 102 1.24 1.69 -3.23
CA ILE A 102 0.98 3.11 -3.09
C ILE A 102 -0.37 3.50 -3.70
N LEU A 103 -1.04 4.44 -3.05
CA LEU A 103 -2.35 4.94 -3.45
C LEU A 103 -2.31 6.46 -3.59
N ALA A 104 -3.27 7.00 -4.36
CA ALA A 104 -3.53 8.44 -4.33
C ALA A 104 -3.86 8.86 -2.90
N ASP A 105 -3.51 10.09 -2.52
CA ASP A 105 -3.64 10.55 -1.13
C ASP A 105 -5.06 10.37 -0.56
N ALA A 106 -6.08 10.75 -1.32
CA ALA A 106 -7.47 10.60 -0.88
C ALA A 106 -7.88 9.14 -0.71
N ASP A 107 -7.41 8.25 -1.59
CA ASP A 107 -7.71 6.83 -1.54
C ASP A 107 -6.97 6.17 -0.36
N ALA A 108 -5.72 6.54 -0.15
CA ALA A 108 -4.93 6.05 0.98
C ALA A 108 -5.59 6.41 2.31
N ARG A 109 -6.09 7.64 2.43
CA ARG A 109 -6.81 8.10 3.62
C ARG A 109 -8.08 7.29 3.86
N LYS A 110 -8.88 7.06 2.81
CA LYS A 110 -10.11 6.28 2.92
C LYS A 110 -9.82 4.84 3.34
N LEU A 111 -8.84 4.21 2.74
CA LEU A 111 -8.46 2.85 3.08
C LEU A 111 -7.94 2.77 4.52
N TYR A 112 -7.09 3.71 4.92
CA TYR A 112 -6.54 3.80 6.27
C TYR A 112 -7.64 3.96 7.33
N GLU A 113 -8.61 4.83 7.10
CA GLU A 113 -9.70 5.08 8.04
C GLU A 113 -10.65 3.88 8.15
N TRP A 114 -10.82 3.13 7.07
CA TRP A 114 -11.72 1.96 7.02
C TRP A 114 -11.07 0.70 7.59
N ALA A 115 -9.79 0.47 7.31
CA ALA A 115 -9.09 -0.77 7.66
C ALA A 115 -8.66 -0.79 9.13
N GLU A 116 -8.55 -1.98 9.68
CA GLU A 116 -8.11 -2.23 11.05
C GLU A 116 -6.93 -3.19 11.06
N VAL A 117 -6.08 -3.09 12.09
CA VAL A 117 -5.02 -4.06 12.32
C VAL A 117 -5.65 -5.45 12.45
N GLY A 118 -5.05 -6.42 11.78
CA GLY A 118 -5.50 -7.82 11.83
C GLY A 118 -6.41 -8.23 10.68
N ILE A 119 -6.96 -7.31 9.87
CA ILE A 119 -7.80 -7.74 8.74
C ILE A 119 -6.94 -8.43 7.68
N PRO A 120 -7.49 -9.47 7.00
CA PRO A 120 -6.76 -10.19 5.96
C PRO A 120 -6.46 -9.33 4.74
N VAL A 121 -5.27 -9.51 4.18
CA VAL A 121 -4.83 -8.90 2.92
C VAL A 121 -4.26 -9.99 2.03
N THR A 122 -4.88 -10.21 0.87
CA THR A 122 -4.37 -11.14 -0.14
C THR A 122 -3.75 -10.34 -1.27
N VAL A 123 -2.49 -10.63 -1.59
CA VAL A 123 -1.77 -10.04 -2.72
C VAL A 123 -1.54 -11.13 -3.75
N ARG A 124 -2.00 -10.91 -4.99
CA ARG A 124 -1.91 -11.90 -6.06
C ARG A 124 -1.82 -11.24 -7.44
N TYR A 125 -1.42 -12.02 -8.39
CA TYR A 125 -1.52 -11.67 -9.81
C TYR A 125 -2.90 -11.95 -10.38
#